data_c9b70e4b0c0d7b373ec4d297ac356f1d
#
_entry.id   c9b70e4b0c0d7b373ec4d297ac356f1d
#
_cell.length_a   1.000
_cell.length_b   1.000
_cell.length_c   1.000
_cell.angle_alpha   90.00
_cell.angle_beta   90.00
_cell.angle_gamma   90.00
#
_symmetry.space_group_name_H-M   'P 1'
#
loop_
_entity.id
_entity.type
_entity.pdbx_description
1 polymer ?
#
loop_
_entity_poly.entity_id
_entity_poly.type
_entity_poly.pdbx_seq_one_letter_code
_entity_poly.pdbx_strand_id
1 'polypeptide(L)'
;MLTFNPQDPFSCFITQSISMKSAVENAQRFAMFDVPLLIQGETGTGKDLLAKACHFASLRREKKFIAVNCAGLPDEDAESEMFGRKVGDSETIGFFEYANEGTVLLDGIAELSLSLQAKL
;
A
#
# COMPACT_ATOMS: atom_id res chain seq x y z
N MET A 1 -12.98 18.45 -3.48
CA MET A 1 -12.21 17.58 -2.61
C MET A 1 -12.79 16.17 -2.66
N LEU A 2 -11.93 15.17 -2.87
CA LEU A 2 -12.36 13.77 -2.86
C LEU A 2 -12.60 13.33 -1.42
N THR A 3 -13.79 12.79 -1.15
CA THR A 3 -14.15 12.29 0.17
C THR A 3 -14.18 10.76 0.12
N PHE A 4 -13.36 10.13 0.94
CA PHE A 4 -13.29 8.69 1.02
C PHE A 4 -14.44 8.13 1.87
N ASN A 5 -15.13 7.13 1.34
CA ASN A 5 -16.21 6.43 2.04
C ASN A 5 -15.86 4.94 2.17
N PRO A 6 -15.57 4.43 3.39
CA PRO A 6 -15.23 3.01 3.57
C PRO A 6 -16.35 2.04 3.17
N GLN A 7 -17.60 2.50 3.15
CA GLN A 7 -18.74 1.66 2.77
C GLN A 7 -18.90 1.56 1.26
N ASP A 8 -18.35 2.53 0.53
CA ASP A 8 -18.33 2.54 -0.93
C ASP A 8 -16.96 3.08 -1.38
N PRO A 9 -15.90 2.24 -1.26
CA PRO A 9 -14.52 2.69 -1.36
C PRO A 9 -14.15 3.37 -2.68
N PHE A 10 -14.77 2.99 -3.79
CA PHE A 10 -14.45 3.54 -5.10
C PHE A 10 -15.33 4.72 -5.52
N SER A 11 -16.27 5.14 -4.67
CA SER A 11 -17.21 6.21 -4.99
C SER A 11 -16.54 7.58 -5.16
N CYS A 12 -15.34 7.77 -4.59
CA CYS A 12 -14.61 9.03 -4.72
C CYS A 12 -13.96 9.22 -6.08
N PHE A 13 -13.92 8.18 -6.93
CA PHE A 13 -13.28 8.24 -8.23
C PHE A 13 -14.31 8.61 -9.32
N ILE A 14 -14.65 9.89 -9.39
CA ILE A 14 -15.49 10.43 -10.43
C ILE A 14 -14.55 11.05 -11.47
N THR A 15 -14.46 10.43 -12.65
CA THR A 15 -13.48 10.86 -13.64
C THR A 15 -14.00 10.70 -15.06
N GLN A 16 -13.56 11.62 -15.94
CA GLN A 16 -13.76 11.57 -17.37
C GLN A 16 -12.59 10.90 -18.10
N SER A 17 -11.47 10.70 -17.41
CA SER A 17 -10.27 10.09 -17.99
C SER A 17 -10.47 8.59 -18.22
N ILE A 18 -10.24 8.14 -19.46
CA ILE A 18 -10.35 6.73 -19.84
C ILE A 18 -9.32 5.89 -19.07
N SER A 19 -8.09 6.39 -18.95
CA SER A 19 -7.02 5.66 -18.23
C SER A 19 -7.33 5.51 -16.75
N MET A 20 -7.89 6.53 -16.12
CA MET A 20 -8.28 6.44 -14.72
C MET A 20 -9.46 5.49 -14.52
N LYS A 21 -10.44 5.52 -15.42
CA LYS A 21 -11.57 4.59 -15.38
C LYS A 21 -11.09 3.14 -15.47
N SER A 22 -10.18 2.86 -16.40
CA SER A 22 -9.58 1.53 -16.54
C SER A 22 -8.85 1.11 -15.27
N ALA A 23 -8.08 2.01 -14.67
CA ALA A 23 -7.35 1.72 -13.43
C ALA A 23 -8.31 1.39 -12.29
N VAL A 24 -9.39 2.15 -12.14
CA VAL A 24 -10.40 1.92 -11.11
C VAL A 24 -11.12 0.59 -11.34
N GLU A 25 -11.49 0.28 -12.58
CA GLU A 25 -12.15 -0.98 -12.92
C GLU A 25 -11.25 -2.18 -12.61
N ASN A 26 -9.97 -2.10 -12.98
CA ASN A 26 -9.00 -3.15 -12.67
C ASN A 26 -8.80 -3.30 -11.16
N ALA A 27 -8.72 -2.19 -10.44
CA ALA A 27 -8.58 -2.21 -8.99
C ALA A 27 -9.78 -2.87 -8.32
N GLN A 28 -10.99 -2.56 -8.77
CA GLN A 28 -12.20 -3.20 -8.26
C GLN A 28 -12.19 -4.70 -8.50
N ARG A 29 -11.72 -5.11 -9.68
CA ARG A 29 -11.65 -6.53 -10.05
C ARG A 29 -10.65 -7.29 -9.19
N PHE A 30 -9.46 -6.73 -8.95
CA PHE A 30 -8.38 -7.43 -8.27
C PHE A 30 -8.36 -7.23 -6.75
N ALA A 31 -9.12 -6.29 -6.21
CA ALA A 31 -9.13 -6.01 -4.78
C ALA A 31 -9.58 -7.21 -3.94
N MET A 32 -10.42 -8.09 -4.49
CA MET A 32 -10.91 -9.28 -3.80
C MET A 32 -9.91 -10.43 -3.81
N PHE A 33 -8.84 -10.34 -4.60
CA PHE A 33 -7.84 -11.38 -4.68
C PHE A 33 -6.66 -11.08 -3.76
N ASP A 34 -6.04 -12.14 -3.25
CA ASP A 34 -4.88 -12.03 -2.37
C ASP A 34 -3.60 -11.97 -3.23
N VAL A 35 -3.44 -10.87 -3.93
CA VAL A 35 -2.31 -10.66 -4.85
C VAL A 35 -1.69 -9.28 -4.61
N PRO A 36 -0.38 -9.13 -4.81
CA PRO A 36 0.25 -7.81 -4.82
C PRO A 36 -0.27 -6.96 -5.98
N LEU A 37 -0.49 -5.69 -5.73
CA LEU A 37 -0.93 -4.74 -6.74
C LEU A 37 0.12 -3.65 -6.94
N LEU A 38 0.44 -3.35 -8.19
CA LEU A 38 1.31 -2.24 -8.54
C LEU A 38 0.47 -1.11 -9.13
N ILE A 39 0.51 0.05 -8.48
CA ILE A 39 -0.21 1.23 -8.92
C ILE A 39 0.82 2.24 -9.44
N GLN A 40 0.76 2.54 -10.72
CA GLN A 40 1.67 3.46 -11.36
C GLN A 40 0.95 4.77 -11.71
N GLY A 41 1.65 5.87 -11.53
CA GLY A 41 1.13 7.19 -11.86
C GLY A 41 2.00 8.28 -11.26
N GLU A 42 1.79 9.49 -11.71
CA GLU A 42 2.50 10.65 -11.20
C GLU A 42 2.02 11.04 -9.80
N THR A 43 2.85 11.78 -9.08
CA THR A 43 2.47 12.34 -7.78
C THR A 43 1.20 13.18 -7.91
N GLY A 44 0.27 13.00 -6.99
CA GLY A 44 -0.98 13.77 -6.99
C GLY A 44 -2.08 13.17 -7.86
N THR A 45 -1.90 11.96 -8.41
CA THR A 45 -2.92 11.31 -9.25
C THR A 45 -3.93 10.49 -8.46
N GLY A 46 -3.83 10.48 -7.12
CA GLY A 46 -4.75 9.72 -6.27
C GLY A 46 -4.36 8.26 -6.06
N LYS A 47 -3.08 7.92 -6.24
CA LYS A 47 -2.59 6.54 -6.04
C LYS A 47 -2.85 6.04 -4.63
N ASP A 48 -2.61 6.88 -3.62
CA ASP A 48 -2.82 6.52 -2.21
C ASP A 48 -4.29 6.23 -1.94
N LEU A 49 -5.16 7.03 -2.51
CA LEU A 49 -6.59 6.87 -2.36
C LEU A 49 -7.07 5.59 -3.05
N LEU A 50 -6.50 5.28 -4.21
CA LEU A 50 -6.82 4.04 -4.92
C LEU A 50 -6.36 2.81 -4.14
N ALA A 51 -5.16 2.85 -3.55
CA ALA A 51 -4.65 1.78 -2.70
C ALA A 51 -5.55 1.56 -1.48
N LYS A 52 -5.97 2.64 -0.85
CA LYS A 52 -6.88 2.59 0.29
C LYS A 52 -8.23 2.00 -0.11
N ALA A 53 -8.75 2.39 -1.27
CA ALA A 53 -10.00 1.84 -1.79
C ALA A 53 -9.89 0.33 -2.04
N CYS A 54 -8.77 -0.15 -2.56
CA CYS A 54 -8.52 -1.58 -2.74
C CYS A 54 -8.57 -2.33 -1.41
N HIS A 55 -7.95 -1.78 -0.37
CA HIS A 55 -7.97 -2.41 0.96
C HIS A 55 -9.39 -2.54 1.48
N PHE A 56 -10.16 -1.45 1.47
CA PHE A 56 -11.51 -1.45 2.02
C PHE A 56 -12.52 -2.22 1.17
N ALA A 57 -12.21 -2.49 -0.09
CA ALA A 57 -13.00 -3.37 -0.94
C ALA A 57 -12.59 -4.84 -0.84
N SER A 58 -11.49 -5.14 -0.15
CA SER A 58 -10.95 -6.50 -0.04
C SER A 58 -11.57 -7.25 1.14
N LEU A 59 -11.23 -8.55 1.21
CA LEU A 59 -11.59 -9.39 2.36
C LEU A 59 -10.85 -8.99 3.63
N ARG A 60 -9.84 -8.13 3.50
CA ARG A 60 -9.02 -7.64 4.62
C ARG A 60 -9.47 -6.27 5.13
N ARG A 61 -10.65 -5.80 4.74
CA ARG A 61 -11.12 -4.44 5.03
C ARG A 61 -11.19 -4.10 6.51
N GLU A 62 -11.34 -5.08 7.38
CA GLU A 62 -11.38 -4.88 8.83
C GLU A 62 -10.00 -5.03 9.49
N LYS A 63 -8.98 -5.34 8.70
CA LYS A 63 -7.61 -5.48 9.16
C LYS A 63 -6.85 -4.17 8.96
N LYS A 64 -5.60 -4.13 9.40
CA LYS A 64 -4.80 -2.91 9.33
C LYS A 64 -4.46 -2.51 7.90
N PHE A 65 -4.48 -1.22 7.65
CA PHE A 65 -3.93 -0.62 6.45
C PHE A 65 -2.81 0.33 6.87
N ILE A 66 -1.60 0.06 6.40
CA ILE A 66 -0.43 0.86 6.75
C ILE A 66 0.16 1.43 5.47
N ALA A 67 0.33 2.76 5.44
CA ALA A 67 0.99 3.43 4.33
C ALA A 67 2.41 3.82 4.76
N VAL A 68 3.39 3.42 3.96
CA VAL A 68 4.80 3.68 4.21
C VAL A 68 5.37 4.50 3.07
N ASN A 69 5.95 5.67 3.39
CA ASN A 69 6.68 6.47 2.43
C ASN A 69 8.12 5.95 2.37
N CYS A 70 8.47 5.22 1.32
CA CYS A 70 9.80 4.64 1.17
C CYS A 70 10.90 5.69 1.03
N ALA A 71 10.58 6.86 0.50
CA ALA A 71 11.54 7.96 0.40
C ALA A 71 11.96 8.51 1.77
N GLY A 72 11.10 8.35 2.77
CA GLY A 72 11.39 8.77 4.14
C GLY A 72 12.14 7.75 4.98
N LEU A 73 12.41 6.55 4.45
CA LEU A 73 13.13 5.51 5.17
C LEU A 73 14.63 5.60 4.88
N PRO A 74 15.48 5.82 5.89
CA PRO A 74 16.92 5.71 5.71
C PRO A 74 17.29 4.28 5.28
N ASP A 75 18.18 4.12 4.28
CA ASP A 75 18.56 2.81 3.77
C ASP A 75 19.06 1.86 4.85
N GLU A 76 19.84 2.38 5.79
CA GLU A 76 20.41 1.62 6.89
C GLU A 76 19.37 1.08 7.87
N ASP A 77 18.21 1.74 7.97
CA ASP A 77 17.13 1.36 8.88
C ASP A 77 15.96 0.67 8.18
N ALA A 78 15.90 0.77 6.86
CA ALA A 78 14.74 0.31 6.10
C ALA A 78 14.46 -1.18 6.30
N GLU A 79 15.49 -2.01 6.31
CA GLU A 79 15.32 -3.46 6.51
C GLU A 79 14.75 -3.77 7.90
N SER A 80 15.26 -3.10 8.93
CA SER A 80 14.77 -3.28 10.31
C SER A 80 13.33 -2.80 10.46
N GLU A 81 12.99 -1.68 9.82
CA GLU A 81 11.62 -1.15 9.84
C GLU A 81 10.65 -2.10 9.15
N MET A 82 11.07 -2.72 8.05
CA MET A 82 10.23 -3.63 7.29
C MET A 82 10.04 -4.99 7.96
N PHE A 83 11.15 -5.61 8.36
CA PHE A 83 11.17 -7.02 8.77
C PHE A 83 11.41 -7.22 10.26
N GLY A 84 11.69 -6.17 10.99
CA GLY A 84 11.97 -6.27 12.40
C GLY A 84 13.43 -6.50 12.69
N ARG A 85 13.77 -6.45 13.96
CA ARG A 85 15.14 -6.55 14.44
C ARG A 85 15.18 -7.24 15.80
N LYS A 86 16.17 -8.11 15.97
CA LYS A 86 16.44 -8.74 17.26
C LYS A 86 17.85 -8.41 17.70
N VAL A 87 17.99 -7.82 18.88
CA VAL A 87 19.27 -7.46 19.49
C VAL A 87 19.28 -8.02 20.90
N GLY A 88 20.07 -9.07 21.15
CA GLY A 88 20.07 -9.77 22.43
C GLY A 88 18.70 -10.30 22.79
N ASP A 89 18.15 -9.89 23.93
CA ASP A 89 16.81 -10.27 24.38
C ASP A 89 15.73 -9.30 23.90
N SER A 90 16.14 -8.22 23.21
CA SER A 90 15.22 -7.20 22.72
C SER A 90 14.80 -7.51 21.28
N GLU A 91 13.51 -7.50 21.04
CA GLU A 91 12.95 -7.76 19.71
C GLU A 91 11.99 -6.63 19.33
N THR A 92 12.18 -6.10 18.12
CA THR A 92 11.29 -5.10 17.52
C THR A 92 10.68 -5.69 16.29
N ILE A 93 9.35 -5.72 16.20
CA ILE A 93 8.66 -6.24 15.01
C ILE A 93 8.70 -5.21 13.88
N GLY A 94 8.78 -5.70 12.64
CA GLY A 94 8.70 -4.84 11.47
C GLY A 94 7.26 -4.55 11.09
N PHE A 95 7.08 -3.60 10.16
CA PHE A 95 5.72 -3.20 9.78
C PHE A 95 4.98 -4.28 9.00
N PHE A 96 5.67 -5.20 8.32
CA PHE A 96 4.99 -6.32 7.67
C PHE A 96 4.35 -7.26 8.69
N GLU A 97 5.05 -7.55 9.77
CA GLU A 97 4.49 -8.37 10.84
C GLU A 97 3.38 -7.63 11.57
N TYR A 98 3.58 -6.34 11.83
CA TYR A 98 2.56 -5.50 12.47
C TYR A 98 1.27 -5.45 11.65
N ALA A 99 1.37 -5.41 10.33
CA ALA A 99 0.23 -5.36 9.42
C ALA A 99 -0.26 -6.74 8.99
N ASN A 100 0.20 -7.81 9.65
CA ASN A 100 -0.14 -9.18 9.27
C ASN A 100 -1.66 -9.33 9.08
N GLU A 101 -2.04 -10.03 8.01
CA GLU A 101 -3.41 -10.21 7.56
C GLU A 101 -4.07 -8.95 6.97
N GLY A 102 -3.42 -7.81 7.05
CA GLY A 102 -3.89 -6.55 6.50
C GLY A 102 -3.23 -6.19 5.18
N THR A 103 -3.01 -4.90 4.99
CA THR A 103 -2.45 -4.35 3.75
C THR A 103 -1.35 -3.36 4.07
N VAL A 104 -0.26 -3.42 3.31
CA VAL A 104 0.82 -2.44 3.36
C VAL A 104 0.89 -1.74 2.00
N LEU A 105 0.81 -0.42 2.02
CA LEU A 105 1.09 0.41 0.85
C LEU A 105 2.52 0.89 0.93
N LEU A 106 3.33 0.52 -0.06
CA LEU A 106 4.70 1.01 -0.19
C LEU A 106 4.71 2.11 -1.26
N ASP A 107 4.68 3.36 -0.82
CA ASP A 107 4.71 4.50 -1.71
C ASP A 107 6.16 4.86 -2.03
N GLY A 108 6.48 4.92 -3.32
CA GLY A 108 7.83 5.22 -3.78
C GLY A 108 8.78 4.04 -3.65
N ILE A 109 8.35 2.86 -4.05
CA ILE A 109 9.14 1.63 -3.93
C ILE A 109 10.50 1.73 -4.65
N ALA A 110 10.61 2.56 -5.70
CA ALA A 110 11.85 2.77 -6.43
C ALA A 110 12.93 3.47 -5.59
N GLU A 111 12.55 4.11 -4.49
CA GLU A 111 13.49 4.75 -3.56
C GLU A 111 14.21 3.75 -2.66
N LEU A 112 13.73 2.52 -2.58
CA LEU A 112 14.39 1.46 -1.83
C LEU A 112 15.60 0.92 -2.61
N SER A 113 16.61 0.43 -1.89
CA SER A 113 17.74 -0.25 -2.52
C SER A 113 17.27 -1.48 -3.29
N LEU A 114 18.02 -1.86 -4.32
CA LEU A 114 17.67 -3.04 -5.11
C LEU A 114 17.66 -4.32 -4.27
N SER A 115 18.54 -4.41 -3.27
CA SER A 115 18.57 -5.57 -2.38
C SER A 115 17.29 -5.67 -1.54
N LEU A 116 16.74 -4.55 -1.08
CA LEU A 116 15.47 -4.54 -0.35
C LEU A 116 14.29 -4.85 -1.27
N GLN A 117 14.30 -4.30 -2.49
CA GLN A 117 13.25 -4.62 -3.45
C GLN A 117 13.20 -6.13 -3.75
N ALA A 118 14.35 -6.78 -3.79
CA ALA A 118 14.41 -8.22 -4.03
C ALA A 118 13.83 -9.05 -2.88
N LYS A 119 13.77 -8.51 -1.68
CA LYS A 119 13.20 -9.20 -0.51
C LYS A 119 11.69 -9.07 -0.39
N LEU A 120 11.10 -8.22 -1.21
CA LEU A 120 9.65 -7.96 -1.17
C LEU A 120 8.83 -8.98 -1.96
#